data_3264f628a76d2b0e0de204dfcb15d370
#
_entry.id   3264f628a76d2b0e0de204dfcb15d370
#
_cell.length_a   1.000
_cell.length_b   1.000
_cell.length_c   1.000
_cell.angle_alpha   90.00
_cell.angle_beta   90.00
_cell.angle_gamma   90.00
#
_symmetry.space_group_name_H-M   'P 1'
#
loop_
_entity.id
_entity.type
_entity.pdbx_description
1 polymer ?
#
loop_
_entity_poly.entity_id
_entity_poly.type
_entity_poly.pdbx_seq_one_letter_code
_entity_poly.pdbx_strand_id
1 'polypeptide(L)'
;MPTRAPPLRGQVILITGAGSGIGAATALELQRRGAVPVLVDCDAAAVQAVAGSLGAGVLALTADVTEAAECEAAVASALARHGRIDVVWANAGMAAFGPLSHTDPQAWKRCVEVNVNGTFNTVRSALPAVLAAHGYALATASVASFGHAPFMSAYAASKAAIEAMCDAWRIELAAHGVAVGIIHPTWVTTPLVTEGALHPAFVRLRATMPGPLGREIPAARAAALIADGIERRDRRIWVPGWVRALHWLRALLHTPIAERELLKAVPEMEMHYLQGLAQAGALASSLGPRERARAQERGAEQSPTR
;
A
#
# COMPACT_ATOMS: atom_id res chain seq x y z
N MET A 1 -27.65 -13.75 9.91
CA MET A 1 -27.81 -12.32 9.60
C MET A 1 -26.45 -11.65 9.78
N PRO A 2 -25.96 -10.81 8.88
CA PRO A 2 -24.72 -10.09 9.16
C PRO A 2 -24.96 -9.18 10.35
N THR A 3 -24.27 -9.43 11.45
CA THR A 3 -24.25 -8.53 12.62
C THR A 3 -23.69 -7.19 12.16
N ARG A 4 -24.38 -6.11 12.52
CA ARG A 4 -23.91 -4.74 12.20
C ARG A 4 -22.47 -4.58 12.73
N ALA A 5 -21.57 -4.11 11.88
CA ALA A 5 -20.20 -3.87 12.28
C ALA A 5 -20.16 -2.92 13.48
N PRO A 6 -19.29 -3.15 14.47
CA PRO A 6 -19.19 -2.28 15.63
C PRO A 6 -18.68 -0.88 15.22
N PRO A 7 -19.09 0.19 15.92
CA PRO A 7 -18.64 1.53 15.63
C PRO A 7 -17.12 1.64 15.78
N LEU A 8 -16.48 2.56 15.05
CA LEU A 8 -15.02 2.79 15.12
C LEU A 8 -14.55 3.24 16.50
N ARG A 9 -15.41 3.87 17.29
CA ARG A 9 -15.06 4.40 18.62
C ARG A 9 -14.48 3.30 19.52
N GLY A 10 -13.23 3.51 19.96
CA GLY A 10 -12.50 2.61 20.84
C GLY A 10 -11.91 1.38 20.15
N GLN A 11 -12.10 1.18 18.83
CA GLN A 11 -11.41 0.11 18.11
C GLN A 11 -9.93 0.42 17.97
N VAL A 12 -9.08 -0.54 18.30
CA VAL A 12 -7.63 -0.48 18.11
C VAL A 12 -7.31 -0.93 16.70
N ILE A 13 -6.69 -0.05 15.91
CA ILE A 13 -6.40 -0.26 14.48
C ILE A 13 -4.90 -0.17 14.26
N LEU A 14 -4.24 -1.29 13.99
CA LEU A 14 -2.82 -1.33 13.64
C LEU A 14 -2.66 -1.06 12.14
N ILE A 15 -1.84 -0.06 11.79
CA ILE A 15 -1.65 0.43 10.42
C ILE A 15 -0.18 0.41 10.07
N THR A 16 0.24 -0.40 9.10
CA THR A 16 1.61 -0.34 8.55
C THR A 16 1.72 0.68 7.42
N GLY A 17 2.92 1.26 7.21
CA GLY A 17 3.10 2.36 6.28
C GLY A 17 2.36 3.63 6.74
N ALA A 18 2.31 3.86 8.06
CA ALA A 18 1.56 4.95 8.67
C ALA A 18 2.35 6.27 8.76
N GLY A 19 3.63 6.28 8.41
CA GLY A 19 4.48 7.48 8.44
C GLY A 19 4.20 8.47 7.31
N SER A 20 3.39 8.11 6.30
CA SER A 20 3.09 9.01 5.19
C SER A 20 1.83 8.60 4.41
N GLY A 21 1.46 9.43 3.43
CA GLY A 21 0.49 9.12 2.38
C GLY A 21 -0.89 8.69 2.90
N ILE A 22 -1.40 7.57 2.35
CA ILE A 22 -2.75 7.07 2.68
C ILE A 22 -2.83 6.63 4.14
N GLY A 23 -1.79 5.95 4.65
CA GLY A 23 -1.75 5.47 6.03
C GLY A 23 -1.86 6.59 7.04
N ALA A 24 -1.01 7.62 6.92
CA ALA A 24 -1.02 8.78 7.79
C ALA A 24 -2.35 9.56 7.74
N ALA A 25 -2.85 9.85 6.52
CA ALA A 25 -4.10 10.57 6.34
C ALA A 25 -5.30 9.80 6.93
N THR A 26 -5.31 8.47 6.77
CA THR A 26 -6.40 7.64 7.31
C THR A 26 -6.29 7.47 8.81
N ALA A 27 -5.09 7.39 9.39
CA ALA A 27 -4.90 7.37 10.83
C ALA A 27 -5.52 8.60 11.51
N LEU A 28 -5.31 9.79 10.92
CA LEU A 28 -5.93 11.04 11.37
C LEU A 28 -7.46 10.95 11.31
N GLU A 29 -8.04 10.50 10.21
CA GLU A 29 -9.50 10.40 10.04
C GLU A 29 -10.10 9.36 10.99
N LEU A 30 -9.44 8.22 11.21
CA LEU A 30 -9.88 7.18 12.14
C LEU A 30 -9.89 7.70 13.59
N GLN A 31 -8.83 8.41 13.98
CA GLN A 31 -8.77 9.03 15.31
C GLN A 31 -9.89 10.07 15.50
N ARG A 32 -10.14 10.91 14.49
CA ARG A 32 -11.25 11.88 14.52
C ARG A 32 -12.62 11.21 14.73
N ARG A 33 -12.77 9.95 14.25
CA ARG A 33 -13.98 9.13 14.47
C ARG A 33 -13.96 8.35 15.78
N GLY A 34 -12.91 8.53 16.60
CA GLY A 34 -12.78 7.95 17.94
C GLY A 34 -12.15 6.56 17.97
N ALA A 35 -11.56 6.07 16.87
CA ALA A 35 -10.70 4.90 16.90
C ALA A 35 -9.34 5.20 17.55
N VAL A 36 -8.63 4.15 17.90
CA VAL A 36 -7.29 4.19 18.50
C VAL A 36 -6.28 3.67 17.49
N PRO A 37 -5.66 4.53 16.66
CA PRO A 37 -4.67 4.09 15.69
C PRO A 37 -3.36 3.70 16.39
N VAL A 38 -2.77 2.60 15.97
CA VAL A 38 -1.39 2.19 16.26
C VAL A 38 -0.62 2.31 14.96
N LEU A 39 0.39 3.18 14.95
CA LEU A 39 1.13 3.53 13.75
C LEU A 39 2.41 2.71 13.65
N VAL A 40 2.64 2.06 12.50
CA VAL A 40 3.86 1.30 12.24
C VAL A 40 4.45 1.77 10.90
N ASP A 41 5.73 2.09 10.89
CA ASP A 41 6.48 2.41 9.67
C ASP A 41 7.96 2.06 9.86
N CYS A 42 8.68 1.78 8.79
CA CYS A 42 10.13 1.60 8.86
C CYS A 42 10.90 2.92 8.98
N ASP A 43 10.26 4.05 8.70
CA ASP A 43 10.79 5.40 8.91
C ASP A 43 10.38 5.92 10.30
N ALA A 44 11.30 5.78 11.26
CA ALA A 44 11.08 6.16 12.65
C ALA A 44 10.71 7.65 12.80
N ALA A 45 11.39 8.53 12.05
CA ALA A 45 11.14 9.96 12.13
C ALA A 45 9.75 10.31 11.57
N ALA A 46 9.38 9.71 10.43
CA ALA A 46 8.09 9.96 9.80
C ALA A 46 6.93 9.46 10.68
N VAL A 47 7.02 8.25 11.24
CA VAL A 47 5.93 7.71 12.07
C VAL A 47 5.77 8.48 13.39
N GLN A 48 6.86 8.93 13.99
CA GLN A 48 6.82 9.78 15.19
C GLN A 48 6.23 11.17 14.88
N ALA A 49 6.56 11.76 13.74
CA ALA A 49 5.98 13.03 13.32
C ALA A 49 4.46 12.93 13.14
N VAL A 50 3.97 11.84 12.51
CA VAL A 50 2.53 11.58 12.38
C VAL A 50 1.88 11.39 13.76
N ALA A 51 2.48 10.59 14.64
CA ALA A 51 1.96 10.40 15.99
C ALA A 51 1.87 11.72 16.78
N GLY A 52 2.90 12.56 16.68
CA GLY A 52 2.92 13.90 17.29
C GLY A 52 1.78 14.80 16.79
N SER A 53 1.43 14.70 15.50
CA SER A 53 0.30 15.46 14.92
C SER A 53 -1.08 14.95 15.40
N LEU A 54 -1.16 13.69 15.79
CA LEU A 54 -2.38 13.07 16.32
C LEU A 54 -2.55 13.33 17.82
N GLY A 55 -1.52 13.76 18.52
CA GLY A 55 -1.53 14.12 19.93
C GLY A 55 -0.88 13.11 20.87
N ALA A 56 -0.74 13.50 22.13
CA ALA A 56 -0.06 12.69 23.13
C ALA A 56 -0.78 11.33 23.36
N GLY A 57 -0.01 10.24 23.30
CA GLY A 57 -0.51 8.90 23.63
C GLY A 57 -0.80 7.99 22.45
N VAL A 58 -0.69 8.47 21.21
CA VAL A 58 -0.73 7.61 20.01
C VAL A 58 0.55 6.77 19.96
N LEU A 59 0.38 5.46 19.85
CA LEU A 59 1.51 4.53 19.79
C LEU A 59 2.09 4.54 18.37
N ALA A 60 3.36 4.90 18.27
CA ALA A 60 4.15 4.85 17.05
C ALA A 60 5.32 3.88 17.21
N LEU A 61 5.45 2.95 16.29
CA LEU A 61 6.40 1.84 16.32
C LEU A 61 7.20 1.81 15.03
N THR A 62 8.49 1.56 15.15
CA THR A 62 9.37 1.37 13.99
C THR A 62 9.46 -0.12 13.68
N ALA A 63 9.11 -0.50 12.43
CA ALA A 63 9.26 -1.88 11.96
C ALA A 63 9.31 -1.93 10.42
N ASP A 64 10.25 -2.72 9.87
CA ASP A 64 10.24 -3.13 8.47
C ASP A 64 9.34 -4.35 8.31
N VAL A 65 8.27 -4.22 7.55
CA VAL A 65 7.28 -5.29 7.33
C VAL A 65 7.87 -6.52 6.63
N THR A 66 9.03 -6.42 6.02
CA THR A 66 9.72 -7.58 5.42
C THR A 66 10.33 -8.51 6.48
N GLU A 67 10.51 -8.00 7.71
CA GLU A 67 11.05 -8.74 8.84
C GLU A 67 9.90 -9.21 9.76
N ALA A 68 9.60 -10.51 9.72
CA ALA A 68 8.47 -11.07 10.49
C ALA A 68 8.60 -10.81 11.99
N ALA A 69 9.83 -10.90 12.54
CA ALA A 69 10.09 -10.64 13.96
C ALA A 69 9.79 -9.19 14.36
N GLU A 70 10.02 -8.22 13.48
CA GLU A 70 9.67 -6.82 13.74
C GLU A 70 8.17 -6.60 13.72
N CYS A 71 7.45 -7.26 12.82
CA CYS A 71 5.99 -7.26 12.82
C CYS A 71 5.41 -7.86 14.11
N GLU A 72 5.97 -8.98 14.58
CA GLU A 72 5.58 -9.63 15.84
C GLU A 72 5.85 -8.72 17.06
N ALA A 73 6.99 -8.06 17.10
CA ALA A 73 7.35 -7.11 18.16
C ALA A 73 6.40 -5.88 18.18
N ALA A 74 6.04 -5.37 17.00
CA ALA A 74 5.09 -4.27 16.88
C ALA A 74 3.70 -4.68 17.39
N VAL A 75 3.22 -5.87 17.03
CA VAL A 75 1.96 -6.44 17.51
C VAL A 75 1.99 -6.64 19.03
N ALA A 76 3.08 -7.21 19.58
CA ALA A 76 3.25 -7.40 21.01
C ALA A 76 3.20 -6.07 21.78
N SER A 77 3.85 -5.03 21.26
CA SER A 77 3.82 -3.67 21.82
C SER A 77 2.40 -3.07 21.81
N ALA A 78 1.66 -3.26 20.71
CA ALA A 78 0.27 -2.81 20.60
C ALA A 78 -0.64 -3.52 21.61
N LEU A 79 -0.47 -4.82 21.78
CA LEU A 79 -1.22 -5.63 22.74
C LEU A 79 -0.87 -5.26 24.20
N ALA A 80 0.41 -5.06 24.51
CA ALA A 80 0.84 -4.60 25.83
C ALA A 80 0.23 -3.24 26.21
N ARG A 81 0.07 -2.34 25.24
CA ARG A 81 -0.46 -0.99 25.44
C ARG A 81 -1.98 -0.93 25.49
N HIS A 82 -2.67 -1.72 24.66
CA HIS A 82 -4.12 -1.58 24.44
C HIS A 82 -4.93 -2.85 24.78
N GLY A 83 -4.28 -3.98 25.00
CA GLY A 83 -4.93 -5.26 25.32
C GLY A 83 -5.65 -5.95 24.17
N ARG A 84 -5.76 -5.31 23.00
CA ARG A 84 -6.50 -5.80 21.85
C ARG A 84 -6.04 -5.18 20.53
N ILE A 85 -6.35 -5.85 19.43
CA ILE A 85 -6.29 -5.30 18.06
C ILE A 85 -7.57 -5.72 17.36
N ASP A 86 -8.41 -4.76 17.00
CA ASP A 86 -9.68 -5.00 16.33
C ASP A 86 -9.54 -5.04 14.80
N VAL A 87 -8.62 -4.23 14.29
CA VAL A 87 -8.34 -4.14 12.86
C VAL A 87 -6.83 -4.18 12.65
N VAL A 88 -6.38 -5.04 11.76
CA VAL A 88 -5.03 -4.97 11.19
C VAL A 88 -5.13 -4.51 9.75
N TRP A 89 -4.39 -3.46 9.43
CA TRP A 89 -4.34 -2.92 8.08
C TRP A 89 -2.90 -2.93 7.54
N ALA A 90 -2.63 -3.90 6.67
CA ALA A 90 -1.40 -3.99 5.89
C ALA A 90 -1.44 -2.96 4.75
N ASN A 91 -0.87 -1.78 5.01
CA ASN A 91 -0.87 -0.66 4.08
C ASN A 91 0.53 -0.31 3.57
N ALA A 92 1.59 -0.71 4.26
CA ALA A 92 2.96 -0.51 3.79
C ALA A 92 3.11 -1.01 2.34
N GLY A 93 3.80 -0.23 1.53
CA GLY A 93 4.00 -0.60 0.13
C GLY A 93 4.86 0.40 -0.61
N MET A 94 5.46 -0.08 -1.68
CA MET A 94 6.30 0.69 -2.58
C MET A 94 6.02 0.35 -4.04
N ALA A 95 6.59 1.12 -4.97
CA ALA A 95 6.55 0.83 -6.39
C ALA A 95 7.98 0.73 -6.94
N ALA A 96 8.20 -0.22 -7.84
CA ALA A 96 9.31 -0.22 -8.76
C ALA A 96 8.78 0.09 -10.16
N PHE A 97 9.52 0.91 -10.90
CA PHE A 97 9.13 1.43 -12.21
C PHE A 97 10.26 1.22 -13.22
N GLY A 98 9.94 0.69 -14.40
CA GLY A 98 10.87 0.51 -15.49
C GLY A 98 10.41 -0.52 -16.52
N PRO A 99 10.95 -0.47 -17.77
CA PRO A 99 10.70 -1.47 -18.79
C PRO A 99 11.32 -2.82 -18.37
N LEU A 100 10.75 -3.91 -18.84
CA LEU A 100 11.23 -5.26 -18.50
C LEU A 100 12.73 -5.44 -18.79
N SER A 101 13.22 -4.85 -19.88
CA SER A 101 14.62 -4.94 -20.33
C SER A 101 15.63 -4.25 -19.40
N HIS A 102 15.20 -3.26 -18.60
CA HIS A 102 16.10 -2.38 -17.83
C HIS A 102 15.69 -2.16 -16.38
N THR A 103 14.58 -2.77 -15.94
CA THR A 103 14.20 -2.72 -14.51
C THR A 103 15.27 -3.44 -13.70
N ASP A 104 15.76 -2.78 -12.66
CA ASP A 104 16.73 -3.39 -11.75
C ASP A 104 16.12 -4.60 -11.02
N PRO A 105 16.76 -5.80 -11.06
CA PRO A 105 16.23 -6.98 -10.39
C PRO A 105 16.08 -6.84 -8.87
N GLN A 106 16.92 -6.05 -8.22
CA GLN A 106 16.81 -5.82 -6.76
C GLN A 106 15.63 -4.90 -6.45
N ALA A 107 15.39 -3.86 -7.26
CA ALA A 107 14.20 -3.02 -7.13
C ALA A 107 12.92 -3.84 -7.32
N TRP A 108 12.91 -4.73 -8.32
CA TRP A 108 11.79 -5.64 -8.58
C TRP A 108 11.53 -6.57 -7.40
N LYS A 109 12.59 -7.24 -6.91
CA LYS A 109 12.55 -8.14 -5.75
C LYS A 109 12.04 -7.39 -4.50
N ARG A 110 12.62 -6.22 -4.20
CA ARG A 110 12.21 -5.40 -3.03
C ARG A 110 10.74 -5.00 -3.10
N CYS A 111 10.23 -4.65 -4.27
CA CYS A 111 8.81 -4.33 -4.45
C CYS A 111 7.91 -5.51 -4.07
N VAL A 112 8.28 -6.73 -4.45
CA VAL A 112 7.55 -7.94 -4.06
C VAL A 112 7.68 -8.22 -2.57
N GLU A 113 8.88 -8.11 -2.01
CA GLU A 113 9.13 -8.34 -0.58
C GLU A 113 8.30 -7.42 0.30
N VAL A 114 8.32 -6.12 0.02
CA VAL A 114 7.54 -5.15 0.81
C VAL A 114 6.05 -5.35 0.63
N ASN A 115 5.59 -5.45 -0.63
CA ASN A 115 4.15 -5.46 -0.91
C ASN A 115 3.49 -6.80 -0.60
N VAL A 116 4.14 -7.92 -0.91
CA VAL A 116 3.55 -9.28 -0.75
C VAL A 116 3.92 -9.87 0.59
N ASN A 117 5.23 -10.08 0.85
CA ASN A 117 5.69 -10.68 2.08
C ASN A 117 5.38 -9.78 3.28
N GLY A 118 5.56 -8.46 3.14
CA GLY A 118 5.21 -7.49 4.18
C GLY A 118 3.72 -7.48 4.52
N THR A 119 2.83 -7.64 3.52
CA THR A 119 1.39 -7.81 3.77
C THR A 119 1.11 -9.10 4.52
N PHE A 120 1.72 -10.21 4.12
CA PHE A 120 1.60 -11.50 4.81
C PHE A 120 2.10 -11.41 6.25
N ASN A 121 3.30 -10.91 6.48
CA ASN A 121 3.89 -10.78 7.81
C ASN A 121 3.01 -9.92 8.73
N THR A 122 2.56 -8.76 8.25
CA THR A 122 1.68 -7.86 9.01
C THR A 122 0.38 -8.55 9.45
N VAL A 123 -0.32 -9.19 8.52
CA VAL A 123 -1.60 -9.84 8.83
C VAL A 123 -1.37 -11.07 9.70
N ARG A 124 -0.38 -11.91 9.38
CA ARG A 124 -0.05 -13.14 10.10
C ARG A 124 0.32 -12.87 11.56
N SER A 125 1.13 -11.85 11.83
CA SER A 125 1.54 -11.49 13.20
C SER A 125 0.37 -11.01 14.05
N ALA A 126 -0.54 -10.22 13.48
CA ALA A 126 -1.71 -9.70 14.20
C ALA A 126 -2.89 -10.69 14.26
N LEU A 127 -2.85 -11.77 13.47
CA LEU A 127 -3.99 -12.69 13.30
C LEU A 127 -4.55 -13.25 14.62
N PRO A 128 -3.73 -13.70 15.60
CA PRO A 128 -4.27 -14.19 16.87
C PRO A 128 -5.12 -13.15 17.62
N ALA A 129 -4.71 -11.89 17.62
CA ALA A 129 -5.45 -10.81 18.25
C ALA A 129 -6.74 -10.47 17.50
N VAL A 130 -6.67 -10.45 16.16
CA VAL A 130 -7.82 -10.18 15.29
C VAL A 130 -8.86 -11.32 15.38
N LEU A 131 -8.41 -12.58 15.51
CA LEU A 131 -9.30 -13.72 15.77
C LEU A 131 -10.02 -13.57 17.11
N ALA A 132 -9.29 -13.25 18.18
CA ALA A 132 -9.86 -13.03 19.51
C ALA A 132 -10.88 -11.89 19.55
N ALA A 133 -10.69 -10.87 18.70
CA ALA A 133 -11.59 -9.72 18.59
C ALA A 133 -12.76 -9.95 17.61
N HIS A 134 -12.86 -11.09 16.91
CA HIS A 134 -13.74 -11.27 15.73
C HIS A 134 -13.63 -10.05 14.81
N GLY A 135 -12.40 -9.66 14.51
CA GLY A 135 -12.01 -8.37 13.97
C GLY A 135 -12.07 -8.29 12.45
N TYR A 136 -11.16 -7.45 11.91
CA TYR A 136 -11.09 -7.19 10.48
C TYR A 136 -9.63 -7.12 10.02
N ALA A 137 -9.26 -7.94 9.04
CA ALA A 137 -7.98 -7.87 8.35
C ALA A 137 -8.14 -7.13 7.02
N LEU A 138 -7.30 -6.12 6.78
CA LEU A 138 -7.40 -5.24 5.62
C LEU A 138 -6.04 -5.10 4.95
N ALA A 139 -6.01 -5.10 3.61
CA ALA A 139 -4.79 -4.86 2.84
C ALA A 139 -5.00 -3.85 1.71
N THR A 140 -3.94 -3.09 1.40
CA THR A 140 -3.94 -2.10 0.33
C THR A 140 -3.43 -2.71 -0.97
N ALA A 141 -4.35 -3.09 -1.87
CA ALA A 141 -4.08 -3.42 -3.25
C ALA A 141 -3.93 -2.13 -4.11
N SER A 142 -4.49 -2.11 -5.29
CA SER A 142 -4.51 -0.96 -6.22
C SER A 142 -5.42 -1.26 -7.40
N VAL A 143 -5.79 -0.27 -8.18
CA VAL A 143 -6.29 -0.48 -9.56
C VAL A 143 -5.29 -1.30 -10.39
N ALA A 144 -3.99 -1.18 -10.11
CA ALA A 144 -2.94 -1.95 -10.75
C ALA A 144 -3.04 -3.48 -10.52
N SER A 145 -3.87 -3.94 -9.57
CA SER A 145 -4.12 -5.38 -9.37
C SER A 145 -4.90 -6.03 -10.52
N PHE A 146 -5.62 -5.23 -11.30
CA PHE A 146 -6.45 -5.69 -12.42
C PHE A 146 -6.37 -4.80 -13.68
N GLY A 147 -5.75 -3.62 -13.60
CA GLY A 147 -5.50 -2.72 -14.72
C GLY A 147 -3.99 -2.51 -14.86
N HIS A 148 -3.36 -3.29 -15.75
CA HIS A 148 -1.91 -3.37 -15.85
C HIS A 148 -1.38 -2.30 -16.80
N ALA A 149 -0.42 -1.50 -16.33
CA ALA A 149 0.24 -0.48 -17.12
C ALA A 149 1.67 -0.92 -17.48
N PRO A 150 2.20 -0.53 -18.66
CA PRO A 150 3.60 -0.78 -19.00
C PRO A 150 4.53 -0.13 -17.97
N PHE A 151 5.72 -0.66 -17.80
CA PHE A 151 6.77 -0.21 -16.85
C PHE A 151 6.44 -0.43 -15.37
N MET A 152 5.31 -1.07 -15.06
CA MET A 152 4.85 -1.29 -13.66
C MET A 152 4.70 -2.78 -13.31
N SER A 153 5.43 -3.68 -13.98
CA SER A 153 5.22 -5.12 -13.82
C SER A 153 5.39 -5.64 -12.38
N ALA A 154 6.44 -5.21 -11.67
CA ALA A 154 6.65 -5.58 -10.27
C ALA A 154 5.51 -5.11 -9.36
N TYR A 155 5.10 -3.85 -9.53
CA TYR A 155 4.01 -3.27 -8.75
C TYR A 155 2.68 -3.96 -9.05
N ALA A 156 2.32 -4.11 -10.33
CA ALA A 156 1.08 -4.76 -10.74
C ALA A 156 1.01 -6.21 -10.23
N ALA A 157 2.07 -7.00 -10.42
CA ALA A 157 2.16 -8.37 -9.92
C ALA A 157 1.99 -8.43 -8.40
N SER A 158 2.66 -7.55 -7.64
CA SER A 158 2.56 -7.50 -6.19
C SER A 158 1.14 -7.13 -5.72
N LYS A 159 0.47 -6.18 -6.38
CA LYS A 159 -0.89 -5.77 -6.03
C LYS A 159 -1.95 -6.81 -6.44
N ALA A 160 -1.74 -7.54 -7.52
CA ALA A 160 -2.56 -8.70 -7.87
C ALA A 160 -2.40 -9.86 -6.86
N ALA A 161 -1.18 -10.11 -6.38
CA ALA A 161 -0.93 -11.08 -5.32
C ALA A 161 -1.68 -10.73 -4.03
N ILE A 162 -1.69 -9.46 -3.61
CA ILE A 162 -2.46 -9.01 -2.43
C ILE A 162 -3.96 -9.30 -2.61
N GLU A 163 -4.52 -9.02 -3.80
CA GLU A 163 -5.93 -9.31 -4.08
C GLU A 163 -6.23 -10.81 -3.95
N ALA A 164 -5.38 -11.66 -4.53
CA ALA A 164 -5.51 -13.11 -4.46
C ALA A 164 -5.40 -13.64 -3.01
N MET A 165 -4.41 -13.16 -2.24
CA MET A 165 -4.22 -13.52 -0.83
C MET A 165 -5.45 -13.18 0.01
N CYS A 166 -5.94 -11.94 -0.11
CA CYS A 166 -7.10 -11.50 0.66
C CYS A 166 -8.39 -12.26 0.27
N ASP A 167 -8.58 -12.60 -0.99
CA ASP A 167 -9.74 -13.40 -1.42
C ASP A 167 -9.68 -14.83 -0.85
N ALA A 168 -8.48 -15.44 -0.73
CA ALA A 168 -8.28 -16.73 -0.06
C ALA A 168 -8.53 -16.61 1.46
N TRP A 169 -7.87 -15.66 2.14
CA TRP A 169 -8.02 -15.44 3.58
C TRP A 169 -9.46 -15.14 3.99
N ARG A 170 -10.21 -14.46 3.14
CA ARG A 170 -11.63 -14.18 3.40
C ARG A 170 -12.47 -15.44 3.55
N ILE A 171 -12.14 -16.48 2.79
CA ILE A 171 -12.83 -17.78 2.87
C ILE A 171 -12.35 -18.53 4.11
N GLU A 172 -11.03 -18.57 4.35
CA GLU A 172 -10.43 -19.26 5.49
C GLU A 172 -10.90 -18.68 6.83
N LEU A 173 -10.95 -17.36 6.95
CA LEU A 173 -11.23 -16.66 8.21
C LEU A 173 -12.72 -16.44 8.48
N ALA A 174 -13.59 -16.68 7.50
CA ALA A 174 -15.03 -16.53 7.65
C ALA A 174 -15.61 -17.42 8.76
N ALA A 175 -15.11 -18.67 8.88
CA ALA A 175 -15.54 -19.61 9.92
C ALA A 175 -15.17 -19.13 11.33
N HIS A 176 -14.20 -18.23 11.46
CA HIS A 176 -13.75 -17.66 12.73
C HIS A 176 -14.38 -16.28 13.02
N GLY A 177 -15.32 -15.84 12.20
CA GLY A 177 -16.00 -14.55 12.36
C GLY A 177 -15.11 -13.33 12.07
N VAL A 178 -13.97 -13.52 11.40
CA VAL A 178 -13.08 -12.44 10.98
C VAL A 178 -13.42 -12.02 9.56
N ALA A 179 -13.66 -10.71 9.38
CA ALA A 179 -13.83 -10.13 8.07
C ALA A 179 -12.47 -9.88 7.41
N VAL A 180 -12.42 -9.96 6.07
CA VAL A 180 -11.23 -9.60 5.28
C VAL A 180 -11.63 -8.66 4.16
N GLY A 181 -10.89 -7.55 4.03
CA GLY A 181 -11.13 -6.52 3.02
C GLY A 181 -9.89 -6.13 2.23
N ILE A 182 -10.16 -5.51 1.09
CA ILE A 182 -9.14 -5.05 0.15
C ILE A 182 -9.44 -3.61 -0.24
N ILE A 183 -8.44 -2.74 -0.21
CA ILE A 183 -8.55 -1.37 -0.72
C ILE A 183 -8.00 -1.32 -2.15
N HIS A 184 -8.76 -0.74 -3.06
CA HIS A 184 -8.34 -0.49 -4.44
C HIS A 184 -8.26 1.01 -4.71
N PRO A 185 -7.14 1.68 -4.37
CA PRO A 185 -6.93 3.08 -4.73
C PRO A 185 -6.51 3.22 -6.19
N THR A 186 -6.85 4.39 -6.77
CA THR A 186 -6.20 4.93 -7.97
C THR A 186 -5.03 5.83 -7.57
N TRP A 187 -4.77 6.89 -8.34
CA TRP A 187 -3.77 7.88 -8.02
C TRP A 187 -4.24 8.73 -6.83
N VAL A 188 -3.62 8.53 -5.68
CA VAL A 188 -3.83 9.36 -4.49
C VAL A 188 -2.61 10.27 -4.32
N THR A 189 -2.81 11.55 -4.07
CA THR A 189 -1.73 12.50 -3.84
C THR A 189 -0.95 12.11 -2.58
N THR A 190 0.13 11.39 -2.77
CA THR A 190 0.99 10.81 -1.75
C THR A 190 2.46 10.93 -2.20
N PRO A 191 3.44 10.80 -1.30
CA PRO A 191 4.83 10.76 -1.69
C PRO A 191 5.14 9.73 -2.79
N LEU A 192 4.52 8.55 -2.74
CA LEU A 192 4.69 7.52 -3.77
C LEU A 192 4.35 8.04 -5.19
N VAL A 193 3.27 8.80 -5.31
CA VAL A 193 2.81 9.34 -6.59
C VAL A 193 3.57 10.61 -6.98
N THR A 194 3.82 11.51 -6.03
CA THR A 194 4.53 12.77 -6.30
C THR A 194 6.02 12.53 -6.62
N GLU A 195 6.65 11.56 -5.98
CA GLU A 195 8.01 11.15 -6.30
C GLU A 195 8.09 10.44 -7.65
N GLY A 196 7.09 9.60 -7.98
CA GLY A 196 6.97 9.00 -9.31
C GLY A 196 6.84 10.05 -10.41
N ALA A 197 6.15 11.17 -10.13
CA ALA A 197 5.99 12.28 -11.06
C ALA A 197 7.31 13.05 -11.37
N LEU A 198 8.39 12.78 -10.62
CA LEU A 198 9.72 13.27 -10.98
C LEU A 198 10.34 12.53 -12.18
N HIS A 199 9.79 11.37 -12.53
CA HIS A 199 10.28 10.59 -13.67
C HIS A 199 9.45 10.89 -14.93
N PRO A 200 10.05 11.42 -16.01
CA PRO A 200 9.31 11.83 -17.21
C PRO A 200 8.48 10.69 -17.84
N ALA A 201 9.00 9.45 -17.86
CA ALA A 201 8.25 8.30 -18.35
C ALA A 201 6.99 8.00 -17.53
N PHE A 202 7.02 8.22 -16.22
CA PHE A 202 5.85 8.06 -15.36
C PHE A 202 4.80 9.16 -15.62
N VAL A 203 5.24 10.40 -15.83
CA VAL A 203 4.36 11.50 -16.23
C VAL A 203 3.69 11.16 -17.57
N ARG A 204 4.45 10.65 -18.53
CA ARG A 204 3.92 10.25 -19.84
C ARG A 204 2.91 9.09 -19.73
N LEU A 205 3.20 8.09 -18.91
CA LEU A 205 2.25 7.02 -18.61
C LEU A 205 0.91 7.57 -18.11
N ARG A 206 0.93 8.45 -17.12
CA ARG A 206 -0.29 9.03 -16.57
C ARG A 206 -1.08 9.87 -17.59
N ALA A 207 -0.37 10.58 -18.46
CA ALA A 207 -1.00 11.39 -19.52
C ALA A 207 -1.73 10.54 -20.56
N THR A 208 -1.43 9.24 -20.71
CA THR A 208 -2.16 8.34 -21.58
C THR A 208 -3.44 7.78 -21.00
N MET A 209 -3.62 7.92 -19.67
CA MET A 209 -4.78 7.35 -19.00
C MET A 209 -6.05 8.14 -19.35
N PRO A 210 -7.13 7.49 -19.86
CA PRO A 210 -8.32 8.18 -20.26
C PRO A 210 -9.15 8.72 -19.10
N GLY A 211 -9.65 9.95 -19.22
CA GLY A 211 -10.65 10.54 -18.33
C GLY A 211 -10.22 10.57 -16.86
N PRO A 212 -11.01 10.00 -15.93
CA PRO A 212 -10.71 10.05 -14.51
C PRO A 212 -9.54 9.15 -14.07
N LEU A 213 -9.10 8.20 -14.93
CA LEU A 213 -8.01 7.28 -14.63
C LEU A 213 -6.65 7.98 -14.47
N GLY A 214 -6.44 9.14 -15.11
CA GLY A 214 -5.20 9.93 -14.98
C GLY A 214 -5.23 10.95 -13.83
N ARG A 215 -6.36 11.13 -13.14
CA ARG A 215 -6.53 12.16 -12.13
C ARG A 215 -6.17 11.67 -10.73
N GLU A 216 -5.50 12.54 -9.97
CA GLU A 216 -5.26 12.31 -8.55
C GLU A 216 -6.47 12.71 -7.71
N ILE A 217 -6.60 12.04 -6.57
CA ILE A 217 -7.51 12.44 -5.50
C ILE A 217 -6.70 12.83 -4.26
N PRO A 218 -7.14 13.83 -3.50
CA PRO A 218 -6.47 14.21 -2.26
C PRO A 218 -6.44 13.06 -1.25
N ALA A 219 -5.33 12.92 -0.51
CA ALA A 219 -5.18 11.88 0.51
C ALA A 219 -6.28 11.94 1.58
N ALA A 220 -6.74 13.13 1.97
CA ALA A 220 -7.84 13.28 2.92
C ALA A 220 -9.16 12.70 2.41
N ARG A 221 -9.47 12.83 1.10
CA ARG A 221 -10.65 12.20 0.49
C ARG A 221 -10.53 10.68 0.44
N ALA A 222 -9.35 10.17 0.11
CA ALA A 222 -9.08 8.74 0.16
C ALA A 222 -9.25 8.20 1.58
N ALA A 223 -8.72 8.90 2.58
CA ALA A 223 -8.83 8.57 3.99
C ALA A 223 -10.29 8.45 4.46
N ALA A 224 -11.14 9.41 4.09
CA ALA A 224 -12.56 9.37 4.44
C ALA A 224 -13.26 8.11 3.87
N LEU A 225 -13.02 7.79 2.58
CA LEU A 225 -13.59 6.60 1.93
C LEU A 225 -13.10 5.30 2.57
N ILE A 226 -11.82 5.27 2.94
CA ILE A 226 -11.21 4.10 3.59
C ILE A 226 -11.78 3.92 5.00
N ALA A 227 -11.89 4.99 5.78
CA ALA A 227 -12.48 4.96 7.12
C ALA A 227 -13.94 4.49 7.08
N ASP A 228 -14.75 4.96 6.10
CA ASP A 228 -16.10 4.47 5.87
C ASP A 228 -16.13 2.95 5.59
N GLY A 229 -15.19 2.47 4.76
CA GLY A 229 -15.10 1.06 4.45
C GLY A 229 -14.63 0.20 5.63
N ILE A 230 -13.72 0.71 6.46
CA ILE A 230 -13.29 0.05 7.71
C ILE A 230 -14.47 -0.05 8.67
N GLU A 231 -15.22 1.02 8.86
CA GLU A 231 -16.38 1.05 9.74
C GLU A 231 -17.47 0.03 9.34
N ARG A 232 -17.66 -0.16 8.03
CA ARG A 232 -18.60 -1.15 7.51
C ARG A 232 -18.01 -2.56 7.39
N ARG A 233 -16.70 -2.73 7.56
CA ARG A 233 -15.95 -3.95 7.28
C ARG A 233 -16.17 -4.43 5.85
N ASP A 234 -16.09 -3.49 4.89
CA ASP A 234 -16.36 -3.76 3.49
C ASP A 234 -15.36 -4.77 2.92
N ARG A 235 -15.86 -5.75 2.18
CA ARG A 235 -15.01 -6.71 1.46
C ARG A 235 -14.09 -6.04 0.45
N ARG A 236 -14.54 -4.97 -0.19
CA ARG A 236 -13.76 -4.18 -1.15
C ARG A 236 -14.05 -2.70 -0.95
N ILE A 237 -13.00 -1.92 -0.71
CA ILE A 237 -13.06 -0.47 -0.54
C ILE A 237 -12.53 0.16 -1.82
N TRP A 238 -13.39 0.85 -2.55
CA TRP A 238 -13.10 1.46 -3.83
C TRP A 238 -12.73 2.94 -3.64
N VAL A 239 -11.55 3.32 -4.07
CA VAL A 239 -11.01 4.66 -3.84
C VAL A 239 -10.54 5.28 -5.16
N PRO A 240 -11.38 6.11 -5.81
CA PRO A 240 -12.76 6.47 -5.50
C PRO A 240 -13.79 5.40 -5.94
N GLY A 241 -15.06 5.60 -5.59
CA GLY A 241 -16.13 4.62 -5.78
C GLY A 241 -16.35 4.10 -7.21
N TRP A 242 -16.04 4.90 -8.25
CA TRP A 242 -16.19 4.48 -9.66
C TRP A 242 -15.21 3.34 -10.06
N VAL A 243 -14.13 3.11 -9.28
CA VAL A 243 -13.20 1.99 -9.47
C VAL A 243 -13.92 0.66 -9.45
N ARG A 244 -15.04 0.57 -8.73
CA ARG A 244 -15.90 -0.61 -8.73
C ARG A 244 -16.40 -0.98 -10.13
N ALA A 245 -16.83 0.00 -10.90
CA ALA A 245 -17.29 -0.25 -12.27
C ALA A 245 -16.13 -0.73 -13.16
N LEU A 246 -14.96 -0.11 -13.02
CA LEU A 246 -13.76 -0.53 -13.74
C LEU A 246 -13.37 -1.98 -13.42
N HIS A 247 -13.44 -2.38 -12.16
CA HIS A 247 -13.17 -3.75 -11.75
C HIS A 247 -14.15 -4.77 -12.37
N TRP A 248 -15.42 -4.43 -12.50
CA TRP A 248 -16.39 -5.28 -13.19
C TRP A 248 -16.08 -5.42 -14.70
N LEU A 249 -15.52 -4.37 -15.29
CA LEU A 249 -15.14 -4.31 -16.71
C LEU A 249 -13.68 -4.71 -16.95
N ARG A 250 -12.97 -5.25 -15.96
CA ARG A 250 -11.53 -5.48 -16.03
C ARG A 250 -11.07 -6.32 -17.23
N ALA A 251 -11.88 -7.28 -17.69
CA ALA A 251 -11.54 -8.06 -18.88
C ALA A 251 -11.42 -7.20 -20.14
N LEU A 252 -12.09 -6.04 -20.21
CA LEU A 252 -12.00 -5.13 -21.34
C LEU A 252 -10.72 -4.30 -21.34
N LEU A 253 -10.06 -4.14 -20.18
CA LEU A 253 -8.83 -3.35 -20.04
C LEU A 253 -7.63 -3.97 -20.78
N HIS A 254 -7.70 -5.27 -21.06
CA HIS A 254 -6.65 -6.03 -21.75
C HIS A 254 -7.00 -6.34 -23.22
N THR A 255 -7.92 -5.55 -23.78
CA THR A 255 -8.22 -5.65 -25.21
C THR A 255 -7.28 -4.76 -26.03
N PRO A 256 -6.97 -5.13 -27.28
CA PRO A 256 -6.11 -4.30 -28.16
C PRO A 256 -6.63 -2.87 -28.32
N ILE A 257 -7.94 -2.66 -28.20
CA ILE A 257 -8.55 -1.32 -28.28
C ILE A 257 -8.20 -0.49 -27.04
N ALA A 258 -8.32 -1.08 -25.86
CA ALA A 258 -8.01 -0.39 -24.60
C ALA A 258 -6.51 -0.10 -24.45
N GLU A 259 -5.65 -0.99 -24.97
CA GLU A 259 -4.19 -0.86 -24.89
C GLU A 259 -3.60 0.08 -25.95
N ARG A 260 -4.38 0.48 -26.96
CA ARG A 260 -3.89 1.21 -28.14
C ARG A 260 -3.08 2.47 -27.79
N GLU A 261 -3.57 3.29 -26.85
CA GLU A 261 -2.89 4.54 -26.49
C GLU A 261 -1.63 4.27 -25.64
N LEU A 262 -1.66 3.24 -24.81
CA LEU A 262 -0.48 2.78 -24.08
C LEU A 262 0.61 2.30 -25.05
N LEU A 263 0.26 1.46 -26.04
CA LEU A 263 1.18 0.95 -27.04
C LEU A 263 1.88 2.08 -27.81
N LYS A 264 1.16 3.15 -28.16
CA LYS A 264 1.74 4.33 -28.83
C LYS A 264 2.72 5.10 -27.95
N ALA A 265 2.50 5.10 -26.63
CA ALA A 265 3.33 5.85 -25.68
C ALA A 265 4.61 5.12 -25.26
N VAL A 266 4.65 3.79 -25.38
CA VAL A 266 5.79 2.97 -24.92
C VAL A 266 7.13 3.44 -25.48
N PRO A 267 7.31 3.73 -26.81
CA PRO A 267 8.61 4.17 -27.30
C PRO A 267 9.12 5.48 -26.68
N GLU A 268 8.24 6.44 -26.46
CA GLU A 268 8.56 7.71 -25.81
C GLU A 268 8.90 7.49 -24.32
N MET A 269 8.14 6.67 -23.63
CA MET A 269 8.40 6.29 -22.25
C MET A 269 9.75 5.59 -22.09
N GLU A 270 10.10 4.69 -23.00
CA GLU A 270 11.37 3.97 -22.99
C GLU A 270 12.55 4.92 -23.23
N MET A 271 12.42 5.85 -24.17
CA MET A 271 13.43 6.89 -24.42
C MET A 271 13.68 7.72 -23.13
N HIS A 272 12.62 8.19 -22.48
CA HIS A 272 12.74 8.93 -21.21
C HIS A 272 13.36 8.11 -20.09
N TYR A 273 13.02 6.82 -20.00
CA TYR A 273 13.61 5.94 -19.01
C TYR A 273 15.10 5.72 -19.25
N LEU A 274 15.51 5.47 -20.48
CA LEU A 274 16.91 5.29 -20.85
C LEU A 274 17.76 6.54 -20.59
N GLN A 275 17.21 7.74 -20.78
CA GLN A 275 17.87 8.98 -20.40
C GLN A 275 18.12 9.05 -18.90
N GLY A 276 17.14 8.71 -18.08
CA GLY A 276 17.29 8.63 -16.62
C GLY A 276 18.29 7.55 -16.21
N LEU A 277 18.25 6.38 -16.87
CA LEU A 277 19.16 5.27 -16.62
C LEU A 277 20.63 5.67 -16.83
N ALA A 278 20.91 6.39 -17.92
CA ALA A 278 22.26 6.89 -18.23
C ALA A 278 22.79 7.87 -17.18
N GLN A 279 21.90 8.64 -16.53
CA GLN A 279 22.26 9.65 -15.54
C GLN A 279 22.40 9.08 -14.12
N ALA A 280 21.53 8.16 -13.72
CA ALA A 280 21.38 7.75 -12.32
C ALA A 280 21.63 6.25 -12.06
N GLY A 281 21.75 5.40 -13.10
CA GLY A 281 21.89 3.96 -13.02
C GLY A 281 20.56 3.21 -12.80
N ALA A 282 20.58 1.88 -12.92
CA ALA A 282 19.38 1.06 -12.99
C ALA A 282 18.55 1.07 -11.70
N LEU A 283 19.19 0.91 -10.55
CA LEU A 283 18.49 0.92 -9.25
C LEU A 283 17.82 2.27 -9.00
N ALA A 284 18.56 3.37 -9.22
CA ALA A 284 18.05 4.71 -9.01
C ALA A 284 16.95 5.11 -9.99
N SER A 285 16.94 4.56 -11.20
CA SER A 285 15.87 4.79 -12.17
C SER A 285 14.62 3.94 -11.90
N SER A 286 14.80 2.81 -11.20
CA SER A 286 13.71 1.89 -10.86
C SER A 286 13.01 2.20 -9.54
N LEU A 287 13.61 3.02 -8.67
CA LEU A 287 13.09 3.38 -7.34
C LEU A 287 12.84 4.89 -7.21
N GLY A 288 11.85 5.26 -6.42
CA GLY A 288 11.65 6.64 -5.99
C GLY A 288 12.75 7.11 -5.02
N PRO A 289 12.92 8.44 -4.81
CA PRO A 289 13.99 9.01 -3.98
C PRO A 289 14.08 8.42 -2.55
N ARG A 290 12.96 8.22 -1.89
CA ARG A 290 12.92 7.63 -0.53
C ARG A 290 13.42 6.20 -0.50
N GLU A 291 12.97 5.38 -1.45
CA GLU A 291 13.39 3.98 -1.52
C GLU A 291 14.85 3.83 -1.94
N ARG A 292 15.36 4.77 -2.73
CA ARG A 292 16.81 4.86 -3.04
C ARG A 292 17.64 5.10 -1.78
N ALA A 293 17.25 6.10 -0.97
CA ALA A 293 17.94 6.41 0.28
C ALA A 293 17.98 5.18 1.21
N ARG A 294 16.82 4.53 1.40
CA ARG A 294 16.73 3.31 2.20
C ARG A 294 17.56 2.12 1.64
N ALA A 295 17.62 1.98 0.32
CA ALA A 295 18.45 0.95 -0.30
C ALA A 295 19.94 1.19 -0.08
N GLN A 296 20.39 2.45 -0.09
CA GLN A 296 21.77 2.84 0.20
C GLN A 296 22.14 2.60 1.67
N GLU A 297 21.28 2.94 2.62
CA GLU A 297 21.46 2.69 4.05
C GLU A 297 21.63 1.19 4.33
N ARG A 298 20.76 0.33 3.81
CA ARG A 298 20.88 -1.11 3.95
C ARG A 298 22.13 -1.71 3.30
N GLY A 299 22.54 -1.17 2.15
CA GLY A 299 23.79 -1.58 1.49
C GLY A 299 25.02 -1.24 2.30
N ALA A 300 25.02 -0.12 3.03
CA ALA A 300 26.08 0.28 3.93
C ALA A 300 26.16 -0.62 5.18
N GLU A 301 25.03 -1.03 5.74
CA GLU A 301 24.97 -1.92 6.90
C GLU A 301 25.42 -3.36 6.58
N GLN A 302 25.26 -3.82 5.34
CA GLN A 302 25.63 -5.18 4.89
C GLN A 302 27.07 -5.27 4.37
N SER A 303 27.78 -4.16 4.23
CA SER A 303 29.21 -4.17 3.89
C SER A 303 30.02 -4.54 5.14
N PRO A 304 30.68 -5.70 5.20
CA PRO A 304 31.52 -6.04 6.33
C PRO A 304 32.63 -4.99 6.44
N THR A 305 32.74 -4.37 7.59
CA THR A 305 33.93 -3.59 7.98
C THR A 305 35.15 -4.47 7.77
N ARG A 306 35.95 -4.11 6.77
CA ARG A 306 37.27 -4.74 6.53
C ARG A 306 38.24 -4.37 7.63
#